data_34f40dbde6abb0fc70fc43b23ca3b4df
#
_entry.id   34f40dbde6abb0fc70fc43b23ca3b4df
#
_cell.length_a   1.000
_cell.length_b   1.000
_cell.length_c   1.000
_cell.angle_alpha   90.00
_cell.angle_beta   90.00
_cell.angle_gamma   90.00
#
_symmetry.space_group_name_H-M   'P 1'
#
loop_
_entity.id
_entity.type
_entity.pdbx_description
1 polymer ?
#
loop_
_entity_poly.entity_id
_entity_poly.type
_entity_poly.pdbx_seq_one_letter_code
_entity_poly.pdbx_strand_id
1 'polypeptide(L)'
;MKLFEIRKEFKNKFASQDIEIEDVDFIIAEVLGIKRTELLLVDEIDEDQEKEIREKCQIRLCGMPVDKIFQKAYFYGLEFKVDENVLSPRSETELLVDTALKYIKENNYQTALDLCTGSGCLAISVKKNCDIEMTASDVSQKALTIAKHNAKTNGAEIKFVRSNMFEKIDSTFDIIISNPPYIDTDEIDDLDEEVKFHDPYIALDGGEMGLKFYNIIHDNLRKHLNDNGMIVMEIGEDQKELLISLFNDFNLVESLKDLSGNDRVLVFKK
;
A
#
# COMPACT_ATOMS: atom_id res chain seq x y z
N MET A 1 34.64 11.76 4.68
CA MET A 1 33.88 13.02 4.95
C MET A 1 32.99 12.84 6.17
N LYS A 2 32.64 13.92 6.88
CA LYS A 2 31.71 13.81 8.03
C LYS A 2 30.30 13.64 7.54
N LEU A 3 29.62 12.59 7.99
CA LEU A 3 28.23 12.26 7.60
C LEU A 3 27.27 13.43 7.90
N PHE A 4 27.47 14.11 9.02
CA PHE A 4 26.64 15.26 9.41
C PHE A 4 26.62 16.38 8.35
N GLU A 5 27.74 16.63 7.64
CA GLU A 5 27.82 17.69 6.64
C GLU A 5 26.96 17.37 5.43
N ILE A 6 27.02 16.13 4.92
CA ILE A 6 26.19 15.67 3.81
C ILE A 6 24.70 15.67 4.21
N ARG A 7 24.39 15.12 5.37
CA ARG A 7 23.03 15.08 5.91
C ARG A 7 22.42 16.48 6.00
N LYS A 8 23.17 17.45 6.51
CA LYS A 8 22.73 18.85 6.60
C LYS A 8 22.56 19.48 5.21
N GLU A 9 23.51 19.24 4.30
CA GLU A 9 23.45 19.76 2.93
C GLU A 9 22.16 19.33 2.23
N PHE A 10 21.87 18.00 2.22
CA PHE A 10 20.71 17.47 1.49
C PHE A 10 19.38 17.76 2.19
N LYS A 11 19.33 17.78 3.52
CA LYS A 11 18.11 18.22 4.22
C LYS A 11 17.73 19.66 3.86
N ASN A 12 18.69 20.55 3.71
CA ASN A 12 18.43 21.92 3.26
C ASN A 12 17.95 21.96 1.81
N LYS A 13 18.54 21.14 0.92
CA LYS A 13 18.12 21.06 -0.49
C LYS A 13 16.70 20.51 -0.62
N PHE A 14 16.37 19.43 0.09
CA PHE A 14 15.05 18.81 0.08
C PHE A 14 14.00 19.79 0.60
N ALA A 15 14.24 20.41 1.75
CA ALA A 15 13.36 21.44 2.30
C ALA A 15 13.12 22.63 1.34
N SER A 16 14.12 23.00 0.53
CA SER A 16 13.98 24.09 -0.44
C SER A 16 13.13 23.73 -1.66
N GLN A 17 12.82 22.44 -1.87
CA GLN A 17 12.02 21.91 -2.98
C GLN A 17 10.73 21.21 -2.49
N ASP A 18 10.38 21.41 -1.23
CA ASP A 18 9.19 20.79 -0.60
C ASP A 18 9.22 19.26 -0.59
N ILE A 19 10.44 18.68 -0.54
CA ILE A 19 10.66 17.24 -0.42
C ILE A 19 10.83 16.87 1.04
N GLU A 20 10.30 15.71 1.45
CA GLU A 20 10.43 15.20 2.81
C GLU A 20 11.90 15.08 3.23
N ILE A 21 12.29 15.80 4.29
CA ILE A 21 13.68 15.82 4.79
C ILE A 21 14.11 14.47 5.40
N GLU A 22 13.15 13.65 5.81
CA GLU A 22 13.32 12.30 6.33
C GLU A 22 13.87 11.34 5.27
N ASP A 23 13.62 11.62 3.99
CA ASP A 23 14.13 10.82 2.87
C ASP A 23 15.68 10.83 2.81
N VAL A 24 16.31 11.92 3.27
CA VAL A 24 17.79 11.97 3.40
C VAL A 24 18.27 10.89 4.36
N ASP A 25 17.59 10.74 5.50
CA ASP A 25 17.96 9.75 6.52
C ASP A 25 17.69 8.33 6.03
N PHE A 26 16.62 8.15 5.25
CA PHE A 26 16.32 6.87 4.60
C PHE A 26 17.43 6.50 3.59
N ILE A 27 17.78 7.41 2.68
CA ILE A 27 18.83 7.20 1.67
C ILE A 27 20.16 6.83 2.33
N ILE A 28 20.58 7.60 3.33
CA ILE A 28 21.84 7.33 4.02
C ILE A 28 21.82 5.96 4.72
N ALA A 29 20.74 5.63 5.41
CA ALA A 29 20.61 4.35 6.10
C ALA A 29 20.67 3.15 5.13
N GLU A 30 19.98 3.24 3.99
CA GLU A 30 19.99 2.20 2.97
C GLU A 30 21.39 2.04 2.33
N VAL A 31 22.08 3.13 1.97
CA VAL A 31 23.43 3.07 1.42
C VAL A 31 24.44 2.48 2.41
N LEU A 32 24.31 2.83 3.69
CA LEU A 32 25.19 2.32 4.74
C LEU A 32 24.83 0.91 5.23
N GLY A 33 23.65 0.39 4.86
CA GLY A 33 23.15 -0.91 5.32
C GLY A 33 22.87 -0.96 6.82
N ILE A 34 22.44 0.16 7.43
CA ILE A 34 22.15 0.30 8.86
C ILE A 34 20.72 0.78 9.11
N LYS A 35 20.26 0.66 10.35
CA LYS A 35 18.94 1.24 10.71
C LYS A 35 19.03 2.76 10.82
N ARG A 36 17.95 3.48 10.49
CA ARG A 36 17.87 4.94 10.66
C ARG A 36 18.21 5.41 12.07
N THR A 37 17.88 4.62 13.10
CA THR A 37 18.20 4.90 14.51
C THR A 37 19.71 4.85 14.80
N GLU A 38 20.49 4.18 13.95
CA GLU A 38 21.94 4.02 14.10
C GLU A 38 22.74 5.15 13.43
N LEU A 39 22.09 5.99 12.61
CA LEU A 39 22.73 7.10 11.90
C LEU A 39 23.46 8.07 12.82
N LEU A 40 22.98 8.26 14.06
CA LEU A 40 23.61 9.12 15.05
C LEU A 40 24.92 8.55 15.62
N LEU A 41 25.22 7.28 15.35
CA LEU A 41 26.45 6.60 15.79
C LEU A 41 27.55 6.63 14.71
N VAL A 42 27.22 7.13 13.51
CA VAL A 42 28.14 7.20 12.37
C VAL A 42 28.69 8.62 12.24
N ASP A 43 29.98 8.79 12.50
CA ASP A 43 30.66 10.10 12.37
C ASP A 43 31.18 10.35 10.96
N GLU A 44 31.80 9.34 10.35
CA GLU A 44 32.48 9.45 9.06
C GLU A 44 32.06 8.35 8.11
N ILE A 45 32.11 8.67 6.82
CA ILE A 45 31.85 7.74 5.69
C ILE A 45 33.02 7.80 4.71
N ASP A 46 33.23 6.73 3.95
CA ASP A 46 34.23 6.66 2.91
C ASP A 46 33.80 7.39 1.61
N GLU A 47 34.70 7.49 0.65
CA GLU A 47 34.46 8.23 -0.60
C GLU A 47 33.40 7.54 -1.50
N ASP A 48 33.33 6.22 -1.48
CA ASP A 48 32.36 5.47 -2.29
C ASP A 48 30.94 5.63 -1.71
N GLN A 49 30.81 5.53 -0.39
CA GLN A 49 29.55 5.79 0.33
C GLN A 49 29.07 7.23 0.12
N GLU A 50 29.97 8.21 0.22
CA GLU A 50 29.64 9.61 -0.05
C GLU A 50 29.10 9.80 -1.46
N LYS A 51 29.79 9.24 -2.45
CA LYS A 51 29.40 9.33 -3.86
C LYS A 51 28.01 8.71 -4.08
N GLU A 52 27.77 7.53 -3.54
CA GLU A 52 26.50 6.85 -3.69
C GLU A 52 25.35 7.62 -3.00
N ILE A 53 25.55 8.12 -1.78
CA ILE A 53 24.58 8.96 -1.08
C ILE A 53 24.21 10.19 -1.92
N ARG A 54 25.23 10.90 -2.45
CA ARG A 54 25.01 12.07 -3.29
C ARG A 54 24.22 11.74 -4.57
N GLU A 55 24.55 10.63 -5.21
CA GLU A 55 23.86 10.16 -6.42
C GLU A 55 22.39 9.86 -6.11
N LYS A 56 22.09 9.09 -5.05
CA LYS A 56 20.72 8.77 -4.66
C LYS A 56 19.93 10.00 -4.24
N CYS A 57 20.52 10.90 -3.47
CA CYS A 57 19.88 12.17 -3.13
C CYS A 57 19.61 13.05 -4.35
N GLN A 58 20.48 13.02 -5.37
CA GLN A 58 20.25 13.76 -6.60
C GLN A 58 19.11 13.16 -7.42
N ILE A 59 18.98 11.82 -7.47
CA ILE A 59 17.84 11.13 -8.10
C ILE A 59 16.54 11.53 -7.38
N ARG A 60 16.55 11.60 -6.04
CA ARG A 60 15.40 12.05 -5.25
C ARG A 60 15.00 13.50 -5.57
N LEU A 61 15.99 14.41 -5.70
CA LEU A 61 15.75 15.79 -6.13
C LEU A 61 15.18 15.91 -7.55
N CYS A 62 15.33 14.88 -8.38
CA CYS A 62 14.69 14.80 -9.70
C CYS A 62 13.27 14.21 -9.65
N GLY A 63 12.69 14.03 -8.45
CA GLY A 63 11.29 13.61 -8.26
C GLY A 63 11.08 12.11 -8.11
N MET A 64 12.12 11.26 -8.09
CA MET A 64 11.93 9.82 -7.89
C MET A 64 11.75 9.50 -6.41
N PRO A 65 10.66 8.85 -5.98
CA PRO A 65 10.43 8.44 -4.60
C PRO A 65 11.53 7.49 -4.08
N VAL A 66 11.86 7.60 -2.79
CA VAL A 66 12.96 6.80 -2.19
C VAL A 66 12.75 5.30 -2.27
N ASP A 67 11.53 4.85 -2.14
CA ASP A 67 11.14 3.45 -2.25
C ASP A 67 11.37 2.90 -3.68
N LYS A 68 11.15 3.73 -4.71
CA LYS A 68 11.45 3.38 -6.11
C LYS A 68 12.95 3.43 -6.40
N ILE A 69 13.71 4.35 -5.78
CA ILE A 69 15.17 4.43 -5.89
C ILE A 69 15.83 3.14 -5.39
N PHE A 70 15.35 2.60 -4.27
CA PHE A 70 15.89 1.39 -3.66
C PHE A 70 15.09 0.13 -3.98
N GLN A 71 13.97 0.24 -4.71
CA GLN A 71 13.01 -0.83 -4.96
C GLN A 71 12.56 -1.53 -3.67
N LYS A 72 12.39 -0.75 -2.60
CA LYS A 72 12.13 -1.22 -1.25
C LYS A 72 11.20 -0.27 -0.52
N ALA A 73 10.16 -0.82 0.09
CA ALA A 73 9.26 -0.09 0.98
C ALA A 73 9.11 -0.84 2.31
N TYR A 74 8.78 -0.11 3.36
CA TYR A 74 8.44 -0.68 4.67
C TYR A 74 6.96 -0.46 4.94
N PHE A 75 6.28 -1.51 5.36
CA PHE A 75 4.86 -1.47 5.67
C PHE A 75 4.54 -2.48 6.77
N TYR A 76 3.83 -2.05 7.79
CA TYR A 76 3.42 -2.87 8.92
C TYR A 76 4.59 -3.65 9.58
N GLY A 77 5.74 -3.01 9.69
CA GLY A 77 6.97 -3.58 10.24
C GLY A 77 7.67 -4.64 9.37
N LEU A 78 7.23 -4.82 8.13
CA LEU A 78 7.78 -5.75 7.15
C LEU A 78 8.44 -4.99 5.99
N GLU A 79 9.40 -5.64 5.32
CA GLU A 79 10.05 -5.12 4.12
C GLU A 79 9.39 -5.68 2.86
N PHE A 80 9.13 -4.83 1.88
CA PHE A 80 8.52 -5.16 0.59
C PHE A 80 9.37 -4.69 -0.57
N LYS A 81 9.56 -5.56 -1.55
CA LYS A 81 10.04 -5.12 -2.87
C LYS A 81 8.93 -4.35 -3.56
N VAL A 82 9.29 -3.20 -4.13
CA VAL A 82 8.42 -2.39 -4.99
C VAL A 82 9.18 -1.96 -6.24
N ASP A 83 8.48 -1.76 -7.35
CA ASP A 83 9.01 -1.20 -8.58
C ASP A 83 7.91 -0.41 -9.33
N GLU A 84 8.13 -0.06 -10.58
CA GLU A 84 7.18 0.65 -11.42
C GLU A 84 5.88 -0.12 -11.72
N ASN A 85 5.77 -1.39 -11.32
CA ASN A 85 4.62 -2.25 -11.63
C ASN A 85 3.62 -2.37 -10.47
N VAL A 86 3.92 -1.80 -9.30
CA VAL A 86 3.05 -1.83 -8.12
C VAL A 86 3.00 -0.47 -7.45
N LEU A 87 1.84 -0.14 -6.90
CA LEU A 87 1.70 0.99 -5.99
C LEU A 87 2.58 0.76 -4.75
N SER A 88 3.31 1.78 -4.34
CA SER A 88 4.06 1.73 -3.09
C SER A 88 3.11 1.71 -1.90
N PRO A 89 3.31 0.80 -0.92
CA PRO A 89 2.49 0.77 0.28
C PRO A 89 2.46 2.13 0.99
N ARG A 90 1.28 2.60 1.38
CA ARG A 90 1.08 3.86 2.08
C ARG A 90 0.81 3.60 3.56
N SER A 91 1.24 4.51 4.43
CA SER A 91 1.05 4.40 5.89
C SER A 91 -0.43 4.34 6.29
N GLU A 92 -1.29 5.09 5.58
CA GLU A 92 -2.74 5.12 5.82
C GLU A 92 -3.39 3.75 5.60
N THR A 93 -2.84 2.96 4.68
CA THR A 93 -3.30 1.59 4.38
C THR A 93 -3.03 0.61 5.54
N GLU A 94 -2.16 0.94 6.50
CA GLU A 94 -1.97 0.13 7.71
C GLU A 94 -3.25 0.04 8.55
N LEU A 95 -4.10 1.07 8.53
CA LEU A 95 -5.42 1.07 9.17
C LEU A 95 -6.33 -0.05 8.63
N LEU A 96 -6.19 -0.37 7.35
CA LEU A 96 -6.93 -1.48 6.72
C LEU A 96 -6.50 -2.84 7.30
N VAL A 97 -5.18 -3.01 7.55
CA VAL A 97 -4.65 -4.22 8.19
C VAL A 97 -5.18 -4.35 9.62
N ASP A 98 -5.08 -3.29 10.44
CA ASP A 98 -5.56 -3.29 11.83
C ASP A 98 -7.05 -3.64 11.90
N THR A 99 -7.84 -3.03 11.01
CA THR A 99 -9.28 -3.24 10.92
C THR A 99 -9.60 -4.69 10.52
N ALA A 100 -8.90 -5.23 9.52
CA ALA A 100 -9.09 -6.62 9.11
C ALA A 100 -8.74 -7.61 10.24
N LEU A 101 -7.59 -7.41 10.91
CA LEU A 101 -7.16 -8.25 12.04
C LEU A 101 -8.15 -8.22 13.22
N LYS A 102 -8.73 -7.04 13.52
CA LYS A 102 -9.78 -6.89 14.53
C LYS A 102 -10.96 -7.81 14.21
N TYR A 103 -11.54 -7.69 13.00
CA TYR A 103 -12.73 -8.46 12.62
C TYR A 103 -12.45 -9.93 12.41
N ILE A 104 -11.28 -10.32 11.91
CA ILE A 104 -10.85 -11.73 11.81
C ILE A 104 -10.88 -12.36 13.21
N LYS A 105 -10.30 -11.69 14.20
CA LYS A 105 -10.23 -12.18 15.58
C LYS A 105 -11.60 -12.21 16.25
N GLU A 106 -12.38 -11.13 16.14
CA GLU A 106 -13.69 -11.01 16.80
C GLU A 106 -14.70 -12.04 16.29
N ASN A 107 -14.64 -12.39 14.99
CA ASN A 107 -15.59 -13.32 14.36
C ASN A 107 -15.02 -14.74 14.14
N ASN A 108 -13.76 -15.01 14.50
CA ASN A 108 -13.06 -16.27 14.24
C ASN A 108 -13.04 -16.64 12.74
N TYR A 109 -12.84 -15.68 11.86
CA TYR A 109 -12.79 -15.90 10.43
C TYR A 109 -11.60 -16.76 10.02
N GLN A 110 -11.81 -17.65 9.04
CA GLN A 110 -10.84 -18.65 8.60
C GLN A 110 -10.30 -18.37 7.20
N THR A 111 -11.06 -17.64 6.38
CA THR A 111 -10.74 -17.40 4.96
C THR A 111 -10.78 -15.93 4.63
N ALA A 112 -9.75 -15.43 3.94
CA ALA A 112 -9.65 -14.04 3.51
C ALA A 112 -9.27 -13.93 2.03
N LEU A 113 -9.79 -12.89 1.38
CA LEU A 113 -9.38 -12.45 0.05
C LEU A 113 -8.82 -11.02 0.13
N ASP A 114 -7.62 -10.81 -0.38
CA ASP A 114 -7.08 -9.50 -0.71
C ASP A 114 -7.31 -9.24 -2.22
N LEU A 115 -8.22 -8.33 -2.52
CA LEU A 115 -8.62 -7.96 -3.88
C LEU A 115 -7.87 -6.71 -4.32
N CYS A 116 -7.22 -6.74 -5.48
CA CYS A 116 -6.27 -5.72 -5.96
C CYS A 116 -4.99 -5.66 -5.11
N THR A 117 -4.34 -6.82 -4.93
CA THR A 117 -3.26 -7.00 -3.94
C THR A 117 -1.99 -6.19 -4.21
N GLY A 118 -1.73 -5.75 -5.45
CA GLY A 118 -0.55 -4.97 -5.81
C GLY A 118 0.76 -5.64 -5.40
N SER A 119 1.49 -5.01 -4.48
CA SER A 119 2.74 -5.55 -3.90
C SER A 119 2.53 -6.73 -2.95
N GLY A 120 1.30 -7.05 -2.58
CA GLY A 120 0.94 -8.04 -1.60
C GLY A 120 0.98 -7.55 -0.15
N CYS A 121 1.17 -6.26 0.08
CA CYS A 121 1.41 -5.72 1.41
C CYS A 121 0.26 -6.00 2.40
N LEU A 122 -1.00 -5.87 1.97
CA LEU A 122 -2.17 -6.19 2.80
C LEU A 122 -2.23 -7.68 3.14
N ALA A 123 -2.26 -8.54 2.12
CA ALA A 123 -2.35 -9.98 2.30
C ALA A 123 -1.24 -10.54 3.19
N ILE A 124 0.00 -10.10 2.95
CA ILE A 124 1.18 -10.56 3.70
C ILE A 124 1.12 -10.08 5.15
N SER A 125 0.80 -8.80 5.37
CA SER A 125 0.71 -8.25 6.73
C SER A 125 -0.39 -8.90 7.55
N VAL A 126 -1.57 -9.14 6.97
CA VAL A 126 -2.64 -9.88 7.63
C VAL A 126 -2.21 -11.31 7.93
N LYS A 127 -1.68 -12.05 6.94
CA LYS A 127 -1.25 -13.45 7.12
C LYS A 127 -0.14 -13.63 8.17
N LYS A 128 0.75 -12.65 8.29
CA LYS A 128 1.83 -12.67 9.30
C LYS A 128 1.34 -12.45 10.73
N ASN A 129 0.19 -11.82 10.89
CA ASN A 129 -0.35 -11.45 12.21
C ASN A 129 -1.55 -12.30 12.65
N CYS A 130 -2.07 -13.20 11.80
CA CYS A 130 -3.10 -14.15 12.18
C CYS A 130 -3.02 -15.44 11.36
N ASP A 131 -3.58 -16.52 11.91
CA ASP A 131 -3.68 -17.80 11.20
C ASP A 131 -4.99 -17.82 10.40
N ILE A 132 -4.91 -17.46 9.11
CA ILE A 132 -6.03 -17.40 8.18
C ILE A 132 -5.61 -17.97 6.81
N GLU A 133 -6.51 -18.64 6.12
CA GLU A 133 -6.29 -19.02 4.73
C GLU A 133 -6.42 -17.77 3.84
N MET A 134 -5.29 -17.30 3.33
CA MET A 134 -5.21 -16.07 2.55
C MET A 134 -5.15 -16.34 1.05
N THR A 135 -6.07 -15.74 0.30
CA THR A 135 -6.01 -15.62 -1.15
C THR A 135 -5.74 -14.16 -1.51
N ALA A 136 -4.88 -13.91 -2.48
CA ALA A 136 -4.61 -12.57 -2.99
C ALA A 136 -4.77 -12.55 -4.51
N SER A 137 -5.43 -11.54 -5.05
CA SER A 137 -5.70 -11.43 -6.47
C SER A 137 -5.33 -10.08 -7.05
N ASP A 138 -4.87 -10.09 -8.31
CA ASP A 138 -4.58 -8.89 -9.08
C ASP A 138 -4.77 -9.20 -10.58
N VAL A 139 -5.09 -8.18 -11.37
CA VAL A 139 -5.16 -8.27 -12.83
C VAL A 139 -3.77 -8.31 -13.46
N SER A 140 -2.80 -7.63 -12.83
CA SER A 140 -1.43 -7.50 -13.29
C SER A 140 -0.60 -8.73 -12.94
N GLN A 141 -0.12 -9.45 -13.96
CA GLN A 141 0.83 -10.55 -13.75
C GLN A 141 2.16 -10.07 -13.17
N LYS A 142 2.57 -8.83 -13.47
CA LYS A 142 3.79 -8.24 -12.95
C LYS A 142 3.66 -7.94 -11.44
N ALA A 143 2.54 -7.36 -11.03
CA ALA A 143 2.23 -7.16 -9.61
C ALA A 143 2.23 -8.48 -8.84
N LEU A 144 1.58 -9.51 -9.34
CA LEU A 144 1.60 -10.85 -8.72
C LEU A 144 3.00 -11.47 -8.64
N THR A 145 3.89 -11.14 -9.56
CA THR A 145 5.28 -11.61 -9.48
C THR A 145 6.01 -10.97 -8.30
N ILE A 146 5.78 -9.67 -8.07
CA ILE A 146 6.31 -8.93 -6.93
C ILE A 146 5.68 -9.44 -5.63
N ALA A 147 4.35 -9.56 -5.58
CA ALA A 147 3.62 -10.06 -4.40
C ALA A 147 4.10 -11.46 -3.98
N LYS A 148 4.32 -12.37 -4.93
CA LYS A 148 4.89 -13.70 -4.66
C LYS A 148 6.32 -13.63 -4.12
N HIS A 149 7.16 -12.74 -4.66
CA HIS A 149 8.49 -12.51 -4.13
C HIS A 149 8.40 -12.00 -2.68
N ASN A 150 7.57 -11.02 -2.41
CA ASN A 150 7.37 -10.45 -1.08
C ASN A 150 6.82 -11.47 -0.08
N ALA A 151 5.86 -12.30 -0.49
CA ALA A 151 5.32 -13.36 0.34
C ALA A 151 6.41 -14.38 0.73
N LYS A 152 7.24 -14.79 -0.24
CA LYS A 152 8.37 -15.69 0.01
C LYS A 152 9.40 -15.07 0.96
N THR A 153 9.78 -13.82 0.75
CA THR A 153 10.75 -13.10 1.58
C THR A 153 10.26 -12.97 3.01
N ASN A 154 8.98 -12.66 3.20
CA ASN A 154 8.37 -12.51 4.52
C ASN A 154 7.87 -13.84 5.13
N GLY A 155 8.03 -14.97 4.45
CA GLY A 155 7.58 -16.27 4.95
C GLY A 155 6.07 -16.36 5.14
N ALA A 156 5.29 -15.78 4.24
CA ALA A 156 3.82 -15.81 4.24
C ALA A 156 3.31 -16.79 3.18
N GLU A 157 2.50 -17.76 3.57
CA GLU A 157 1.86 -18.69 2.65
C GLU A 157 0.53 -18.12 2.15
N ILE A 158 0.46 -17.75 0.86
CA ILE A 158 -0.66 -17.07 0.23
C ILE A 158 -0.96 -17.72 -1.12
N LYS A 159 -2.25 -17.95 -1.41
CA LYS A 159 -2.73 -18.39 -2.71
C LYS A 159 -2.90 -17.18 -3.64
N PHE A 160 -2.10 -17.09 -4.70
CA PHE A 160 -2.17 -16.00 -5.67
C PHE A 160 -2.98 -16.38 -6.90
N VAL A 161 -3.94 -15.52 -7.27
CA VAL A 161 -4.84 -15.71 -8.41
C VAL A 161 -4.74 -14.49 -9.34
N ARG A 162 -4.44 -14.72 -10.62
CA ARG A 162 -4.56 -13.65 -11.62
C ARG A 162 -6.02 -13.52 -12.04
N SER A 163 -6.66 -12.42 -11.64
CA SER A 163 -8.08 -12.16 -11.91
C SER A 163 -8.31 -10.68 -12.18
N ASN A 164 -9.17 -10.37 -13.11
CA ASN A 164 -9.78 -9.05 -13.20
C ASN A 164 -10.95 -9.04 -12.22
N MET A 165 -10.75 -8.36 -11.09
CA MET A 165 -11.66 -8.39 -9.96
C MET A 165 -12.06 -9.86 -9.63
N PHE A 166 -13.34 -10.19 -9.65
CA PHE A 166 -13.88 -11.51 -9.28
C PHE A 166 -13.93 -12.55 -10.41
N GLU A 167 -13.54 -12.21 -11.65
CA GLU A 167 -13.76 -13.08 -12.85
C GLU A 167 -13.22 -14.52 -12.71
N LYS A 168 -12.14 -14.72 -11.93
CA LYS A 168 -11.53 -16.04 -11.68
C LYS A 168 -11.49 -16.41 -10.21
N ILE A 169 -12.37 -15.81 -9.43
CA ILE A 169 -12.54 -16.12 -8.01
C ILE A 169 -13.82 -16.94 -7.88
N ASP A 170 -13.64 -18.25 -7.68
CA ASP A 170 -14.78 -19.18 -7.58
C ASP A 170 -15.17 -19.50 -6.12
N SER A 171 -14.37 -19.01 -5.15
CA SER A 171 -14.57 -19.28 -3.72
C SER A 171 -15.33 -18.16 -3.03
N THR A 172 -15.85 -18.47 -1.85
CA THR A 172 -16.38 -17.51 -0.90
C THR A 172 -15.43 -17.33 0.28
N PHE A 173 -15.50 -16.17 0.94
CA PHE A 173 -14.58 -15.78 2.01
C PHE A 173 -15.35 -15.23 3.21
N ASP A 174 -14.75 -15.34 4.38
CA ASP A 174 -15.30 -14.75 5.60
C ASP A 174 -15.02 -13.24 5.63
N ILE A 175 -13.87 -12.83 5.07
CA ILE A 175 -13.53 -11.43 4.95
C ILE A 175 -12.86 -11.15 3.58
N ILE A 176 -13.29 -10.05 2.96
CA ILE A 176 -12.63 -9.49 1.77
C ILE A 176 -12.00 -8.17 2.19
N ILE A 177 -10.75 -7.97 1.79
CA ILE A 177 -9.98 -6.75 2.04
C ILE A 177 -9.64 -6.17 0.67
N SER A 178 -9.74 -4.87 0.49
CA SER A 178 -9.38 -4.26 -0.79
C SER A 178 -8.93 -2.82 -0.62
N ASN A 179 -7.83 -2.47 -1.27
CA ASN A 179 -7.47 -1.11 -1.62
C ASN A 179 -7.53 -1.01 -3.15
N PRO A 180 -8.71 -0.80 -3.74
CA PRO A 180 -8.87 -0.73 -5.18
C PRO A 180 -8.41 0.64 -5.71
N PRO A 181 -8.12 0.78 -7.01
CA PRO A 181 -7.93 2.09 -7.61
C PRO A 181 -9.20 2.94 -7.44
N TYR A 182 -9.05 4.14 -6.88
CA TYR A 182 -10.19 5.00 -6.50
C TYR A 182 -10.08 6.46 -6.94
N ILE A 183 -9.03 6.83 -7.66
CA ILE A 183 -8.87 8.21 -8.14
C ILE A 183 -9.74 8.41 -9.38
N ASP A 184 -10.46 9.53 -9.43
CA ASP A 184 -11.21 9.90 -10.62
C ASP A 184 -10.25 10.04 -11.81
N THR A 185 -10.63 9.49 -12.97
CA THR A 185 -9.82 9.58 -14.19
C THR A 185 -9.44 11.02 -14.53
N ASP A 186 -10.35 11.97 -14.32
CA ASP A 186 -10.13 13.39 -14.63
C ASP A 186 -9.17 14.08 -13.64
N GLU A 187 -8.96 13.51 -12.44
CA GLU A 187 -8.06 14.03 -11.40
C GLU A 187 -6.63 13.49 -11.50
N ILE A 188 -6.40 12.43 -12.28
CA ILE A 188 -5.07 11.79 -12.37
C ILE A 188 -3.99 12.76 -12.88
N ASP A 189 -4.38 13.67 -13.75
CA ASP A 189 -3.44 14.66 -14.31
C ASP A 189 -3.03 15.73 -13.29
N ASP A 190 -3.79 15.90 -12.24
CA ASP A 190 -3.55 16.88 -11.16
C ASP A 190 -2.82 16.27 -9.94
N LEU A 191 -2.54 14.97 -9.97
CA LEU A 191 -1.78 14.31 -8.90
C LEU A 191 -0.35 14.82 -8.83
N ASP A 192 0.24 14.70 -7.63
CA ASP A 192 1.65 14.93 -7.41
C ASP A 192 2.50 14.16 -8.42
N GLU A 193 3.51 14.81 -8.99
CA GLU A 193 4.38 14.24 -10.01
C GLU A 193 5.00 12.91 -9.58
N GLU A 194 5.31 12.75 -8.30
CA GLU A 194 5.84 11.51 -7.73
C GLU A 194 4.88 10.33 -7.88
N VAL A 195 3.59 10.54 -7.62
CA VAL A 195 2.55 9.52 -7.79
C VAL A 195 2.30 9.27 -9.28
N LYS A 196 2.09 10.35 -10.05
CA LYS A 196 1.73 10.29 -11.46
C LYS A 196 2.76 9.57 -12.33
N PHE A 197 4.06 9.79 -12.07
CA PHE A 197 5.13 9.26 -12.93
C PHE A 197 5.76 7.96 -12.43
N HIS A 198 5.59 7.62 -11.16
CA HIS A 198 6.30 6.48 -10.56
C HIS A 198 5.39 5.36 -10.05
N ASP A 199 4.10 5.60 -9.90
CA ASP A 199 3.12 4.55 -9.63
C ASP A 199 2.38 4.12 -10.91
N PRO A 200 2.00 2.85 -11.05
CA PRO A 200 1.37 2.38 -12.28
C PRO A 200 -0.05 2.96 -12.42
N TYR A 201 -0.37 3.55 -13.56
CA TYR A 201 -1.67 4.14 -13.87
C TYR A 201 -2.85 3.22 -13.51
N ILE A 202 -2.72 1.92 -13.78
CA ILE A 202 -3.75 0.92 -13.48
C ILE A 202 -4.04 0.78 -11.98
N ALA A 203 -3.13 1.20 -11.10
CA ALA A 203 -3.33 1.18 -9.66
C ALA A 203 -3.93 2.49 -9.12
N LEU A 204 -4.06 3.52 -9.97
CA LEU A 204 -4.56 4.84 -9.60
C LEU A 204 -5.98 5.04 -10.14
N ASP A 205 -6.21 4.75 -11.43
CA ASP A 205 -7.44 5.05 -12.17
C ASP A 205 -8.63 4.24 -11.69
N GLY A 206 -9.49 4.87 -10.91
CA GLY A 206 -10.76 4.35 -10.44
C GLY A 206 -11.94 4.57 -11.39
N GLY A 207 -11.70 5.16 -12.58
CA GLY A 207 -12.77 5.51 -13.53
C GLY A 207 -13.54 6.76 -13.09
N GLU A 208 -14.68 7.00 -13.70
CA GLU A 208 -15.56 8.14 -13.41
C GLU A 208 -15.90 8.19 -11.91
N MET A 209 -15.64 9.33 -11.27
CA MET A 209 -15.78 9.58 -9.83
C MET A 209 -14.99 8.60 -8.96
N GLY A 210 -14.02 7.85 -9.51
CA GLY A 210 -13.28 6.81 -8.79
C GLY A 210 -14.12 5.60 -8.37
N LEU A 211 -15.34 5.43 -8.90
CA LEU A 211 -16.32 4.46 -8.41
C LEU A 211 -16.36 3.13 -9.18
N LYS A 212 -15.61 3.01 -10.27
CA LYS A 212 -15.65 1.84 -11.17
C LYS A 212 -15.46 0.52 -10.42
N PHE A 213 -14.43 0.41 -9.59
CA PHE A 213 -14.13 -0.84 -8.89
C PHE A 213 -15.07 -1.09 -7.72
N TYR A 214 -15.54 -0.05 -7.04
CA TYR A 214 -16.55 -0.20 -5.99
C TYR A 214 -17.89 -0.72 -6.53
N ASN A 215 -18.31 -0.27 -7.71
CA ASN A 215 -19.50 -0.83 -8.38
C ASN A 215 -19.32 -2.33 -8.68
N ILE A 216 -18.14 -2.73 -9.22
CA ILE A 216 -17.85 -4.15 -9.47
C ILE A 216 -17.83 -4.96 -8.17
N ILE A 217 -17.27 -4.39 -7.10
CA ILE A 217 -17.25 -5.02 -5.77
C ILE A 217 -18.69 -5.21 -5.28
N HIS A 218 -19.50 -4.17 -5.27
CA HIS A 218 -20.89 -4.20 -4.84
C HIS A 218 -21.69 -5.31 -5.56
N ASP A 219 -21.62 -5.35 -6.90
CA ASP A 219 -22.40 -6.29 -7.73
C ASP A 219 -22.01 -7.76 -7.49
N ASN A 220 -20.78 -8.01 -7.02
CA ASN A 220 -20.27 -9.37 -6.82
C ASN A 220 -20.16 -9.79 -5.36
N LEU A 221 -20.19 -8.83 -4.44
CA LEU A 221 -19.85 -9.06 -3.03
C LEU A 221 -20.68 -10.17 -2.37
N ARG A 222 -22.02 -10.18 -2.61
CA ARG A 222 -22.92 -11.20 -2.04
C ARG A 222 -22.60 -12.62 -2.46
N LYS A 223 -22.02 -12.81 -3.65
CA LYS A 223 -21.64 -14.13 -4.17
C LYS A 223 -20.34 -14.65 -3.58
N HIS A 224 -19.47 -13.73 -3.13
CA HIS A 224 -18.12 -14.05 -2.68
C HIS A 224 -17.93 -13.90 -1.17
N LEU A 225 -18.93 -13.41 -0.42
CA LEU A 225 -18.94 -13.44 1.04
C LEU A 225 -19.73 -14.63 1.57
N ASN A 226 -19.14 -15.31 2.55
CA ASN A 226 -19.86 -16.27 3.39
C ASN A 226 -20.98 -15.58 4.18
N ASP A 227 -21.89 -16.36 4.78
CA ASP A 227 -22.89 -15.81 5.68
C ASP A 227 -22.20 -15.12 6.86
N ASN A 228 -22.65 -13.92 7.21
CA ASN A 228 -22.01 -13.02 8.17
C ASN A 228 -20.60 -12.52 7.78
N GLY A 229 -20.18 -12.73 6.55
CA GLY A 229 -18.92 -12.22 6.04
C GLY A 229 -18.89 -10.69 5.94
N MET A 230 -17.69 -10.14 5.89
CA MET A 230 -17.44 -8.69 5.85
C MET A 230 -16.51 -8.30 4.70
N ILE A 231 -16.65 -7.05 4.27
CA ILE A 231 -15.65 -6.39 3.44
C ILE A 231 -15.07 -5.20 4.21
N VAL A 232 -13.76 -5.03 4.11
CA VAL A 232 -12.99 -3.89 4.64
C VAL A 232 -12.31 -3.23 3.46
N MET A 233 -12.67 -1.97 3.16
CA MET A 233 -12.19 -1.27 1.96
C MET A 233 -11.53 0.06 2.32
N GLU A 234 -10.40 0.34 1.68
CA GLU A 234 -9.86 1.70 1.61
C GLU A 234 -10.70 2.53 0.64
N ILE A 235 -10.84 3.83 0.94
CA ILE A 235 -11.61 4.79 0.16
C ILE A 235 -10.85 6.11 0.00
N GLY A 236 -11.16 6.87 -1.04
CA GLY A 236 -10.77 8.28 -1.14
C GLY A 236 -11.48 9.13 -0.08
N GLU A 237 -10.85 10.24 0.31
CA GLU A 237 -11.30 11.08 1.44
C GLU A 237 -12.73 11.63 1.28
N ASP A 238 -13.17 11.88 0.05
CA ASP A 238 -14.49 12.45 -0.28
C ASP A 238 -15.52 11.40 -0.74
N GLN A 239 -15.16 10.10 -0.77
CA GLN A 239 -16.02 9.06 -1.34
C GLN A 239 -16.98 8.42 -0.34
N LYS A 240 -16.87 8.70 0.95
CA LYS A 240 -17.62 8.02 2.01
C LYS A 240 -19.13 7.98 1.79
N GLU A 241 -19.76 9.13 1.59
CA GLU A 241 -21.22 9.21 1.49
C GLU A 241 -21.72 8.51 0.21
N LEU A 242 -20.97 8.62 -0.88
CA LEU A 242 -21.27 7.93 -2.14
C LEU A 242 -21.23 6.42 -1.95
N LEU A 243 -20.19 5.92 -1.26
CA LEU A 243 -20.04 4.49 -1.03
C LEU A 243 -21.06 3.94 -0.02
N ILE A 244 -21.40 4.68 1.03
CA ILE A 244 -22.50 4.30 1.92
C ILE A 244 -23.81 4.20 1.16
N SER A 245 -24.07 5.11 0.23
CA SER A 245 -25.25 5.05 -0.64
C SER A 245 -25.20 3.89 -1.62
N LEU A 246 -24.05 3.58 -2.21
CA LEU A 246 -23.86 2.45 -3.13
C LEU A 246 -24.08 1.11 -2.42
N PHE A 247 -23.55 0.96 -1.21
CA PHE A 247 -23.64 -0.29 -0.42
C PHE A 247 -24.83 -0.30 0.55
N ASN A 248 -25.93 0.40 0.23
CA ASN A 248 -27.10 0.56 1.11
C ASN A 248 -27.84 -0.74 1.42
N ASP A 249 -27.62 -1.80 0.64
CA ASP A 249 -28.15 -3.14 0.85
C ASP A 249 -27.26 -4.05 1.72
N PHE A 250 -26.10 -3.52 2.17
CA PHE A 250 -25.22 -4.10 3.18
C PHE A 250 -25.30 -3.31 4.49
N ASN A 251 -24.95 -3.96 5.60
CA ASN A 251 -24.92 -3.28 6.89
C ASN A 251 -23.59 -2.56 7.07
N LEU A 252 -23.60 -1.21 7.09
CA LEU A 252 -22.43 -0.43 7.50
C LEU A 252 -22.11 -0.74 8.97
N VAL A 253 -20.91 -1.28 9.23
CA VAL A 253 -20.44 -1.66 10.56
C VAL A 253 -19.56 -0.57 11.16
N GLU A 254 -18.64 -0.04 10.37
CA GLU A 254 -17.67 0.94 10.83
C GLU A 254 -17.21 1.85 9.70
N SER A 255 -16.87 3.11 10.04
CA SER A 255 -16.18 4.07 9.19
C SER A 255 -15.04 4.66 9.97
N LEU A 256 -13.83 4.57 9.47
CA LEU A 256 -12.61 4.98 10.15
C LEU A 256 -11.88 6.09 9.39
N LYS A 257 -11.24 6.96 10.15
CA LYS A 257 -10.42 8.04 9.65
C LYS A 257 -8.93 7.72 9.86
N ASP A 258 -8.10 8.19 8.94
CA ASP A 258 -6.66 8.19 9.10
C ASP A 258 -6.18 9.21 10.16
N LEU A 259 -4.88 9.24 10.41
CA LEU A 259 -4.29 10.17 11.39
C LEU A 259 -4.41 11.65 10.98
N SER A 260 -4.63 11.93 9.70
CA SER A 260 -4.87 13.27 9.18
C SER A 260 -6.34 13.70 9.34
N GLY A 261 -7.21 12.78 9.73
CA GLY A 261 -8.64 13.03 9.94
C GLY A 261 -9.50 12.81 8.70
N ASN A 262 -8.95 12.29 7.61
CA ASN A 262 -9.68 11.97 6.38
C ASN A 262 -10.38 10.63 6.50
N ASP A 263 -11.58 10.50 5.95
CA ASP A 263 -12.27 9.21 5.88
C ASP A 263 -11.43 8.25 5.01
N ARG A 264 -11.12 7.05 5.55
CA ARG A 264 -10.15 6.16 4.91
C ARG A 264 -10.60 4.71 4.79
N VAL A 265 -11.36 4.20 5.74
CA VAL A 265 -11.79 2.80 5.73
C VAL A 265 -13.28 2.70 5.97
N LEU A 266 -13.96 1.90 5.12
CA LEU A 266 -15.34 1.48 5.34
C LEU A 266 -15.42 -0.04 5.53
N VAL A 267 -16.28 -0.44 6.45
CA VAL A 267 -16.55 -1.85 6.76
C VAL A 267 -18.03 -2.13 6.58
N PHE A 268 -18.34 -3.06 5.68
CA PHE A 268 -19.70 -3.53 5.49
C PHE A 268 -19.83 -5.02 5.79
N LYS A 269 -20.99 -5.41 6.31
CA LYS A 269 -21.35 -6.80 6.60
C LYS A 269 -22.53 -7.23 5.69
N LYS A 270 -22.41 -8.48 5.18
CA LYS A 270 -23.46 -9.14 4.42
C LYS A 270 -24.72 -9.37 5.24
#